data_392ab821dc32dae91fca1e7cf61a1145
#
_entry.id   392ab821dc32dae91fca1e7cf61a1145
#
_cell.length_a   1.000
_cell.length_b   1.000
_cell.length_c   1.000
_cell.angle_alpha   90.00
_cell.angle_beta   90.00
_cell.angle_gamma   90.00
#
_symmetry.space_group_name_H-M   'P 1'
#
loop_
_entity.id
_entity.type
_entity.pdbx_description
1 polymer ?
#
loop_
_entity_poly.entity_id
_entity_poly.type
_entity_poly.pdbx_seq_one_letter_code
_entity_poly.pdbx_strand_id
1 'polypeptide(L)'
;MRVFSTLLKIFAAFALVGVIAFGIGYYVLFNVGLNKDPDGKFNRNTILETLSGETRVFYRDGEKRLGAFFDANHRIYVPYGEIPENIVNALVAAEDARFFEHHGFDLKGFLRAMLVNLKAGSLRQGGSTLTQQTVKNIFGREERSVMEKVKELRDAIRLERHFTK
;
A
#
# COMPACT_ATOMS: atom_id res chain seq x y z
N MET A 1 43.28 -29.36 2.79
CA MET A 1 41.89 -29.85 2.72
C MET A 1 41.07 -29.63 4.00
N ARG A 2 41.57 -29.98 5.20
CA ARG A 2 40.79 -29.80 6.47
C ARG A 2 40.41 -28.35 6.80
N VAL A 3 41.34 -27.39 6.62
CA VAL A 3 41.09 -25.96 6.90
C VAL A 3 39.99 -25.38 6.02
N PHE A 4 40.02 -25.70 4.73
CA PHE A 4 38.99 -25.23 3.78
C PHE A 4 37.60 -25.78 4.12
N SER A 5 37.52 -27.06 4.49
CA SER A 5 36.26 -27.67 4.97
C SER A 5 35.72 -27.02 6.24
N THR A 6 36.61 -26.62 7.16
CA THR A 6 36.22 -25.93 8.42
C THR A 6 35.72 -24.51 8.12
N LEU A 7 36.38 -23.75 7.26
CA LEU A 7 35.97 -22.42 6.86
C LEU A 7 34.60 -22.46 6.13
N LEU A 8 34.38 -23.45 5.26
CA LEU A 8 33.10 -23.62 4.57
C LEU A 8 31.95 -23.95 5.56
N LYS A 9 32.23 -24.77 6.59
CA LYS A 9 31.22 -25.06 7.64
C LYS A 9 30.88 -23.81 8.47
N ILE A 10 31.89 -23.01 8.81
CA ILE A 10 31.70 -21.76 9.55
C ILE A 10 30.86 -20.78 8.70
N PHE A 11 31.20 -20.62 7.43
CA PHE A 11 30.45 -19.76 6.51
C PHE A 11 28.99 -20.25 6.35
N ALA A 12 28.77 -21.55 6.19
CA ALA A 12 27.43 -22.14 6.10
C ALA A 12 26.62 -21.91 7.41
N ALA A 13 27.27 -22.01 8.58
CA ALA A 13 26.62 -21.72 9.85
C ALA A 13 26.21 -20.24 9.96
N PHE A 14 27.07 -19.31 9.57
CA PHE A 14 26.73 -17.87 9.55
C PHE A 14 25.62 -17.55 8.55
N ALA A 15 25.64 -18.15 7.36
CA ALA A 15 24.58 -18.01 6.37
C ALA A 15 23.24 -18.53 6.90
N LEU A 16 23.23 -19.69 7.58
CA LEU A 16 22.04 -20.25 8.20
C LEU A 16 21.48 -19.34 9.31
N VAL A 17 22.34 -18.82 10.19
CA VAL A 17 21.94 -17.87 11.23
C VAL A 17 21.36 -16.59 10.61
N GLY A 18 21.98 -16.09 9.54
CA GLY A 18 21.46 -14.93 8.78
C GLY A 18 20.07 -15.17 8.20
N VAL A 19 19.84 -16.34 7.61
CA VAL A 19 18.51 -16.74 7.06
C VAL A 19 17.48 -16.85 8.17
N ILE A 20 17.83 -17.46 9.32
CA ILE A 20 16.93 -17.59 10.46
C ILE A 20 16.59 -16.20 11.04
N ALA A 21 17.60 -15.35 11.26
CA ALA A 21 17.40 -14.00 11.77
C ALA A 21 16.53 -13.16 10.82
N PHE A 22 16.76 -13.28 9.51
CA PHE A 22 15.93 -12.65 8.48
C PHE A 22 14.49 -13.19 8.51
N GLY A 23 14.31 -14.50 8.63
CA GLY A 23 12.99 -15.15 8.75
C GLY A 23 12.22 -14.69 10.00
N ILE A 24 12.91 -14.61 11.15
CA ILE A 24 12.31 -14.10 12.39
C ILE A 24 11.97 -12.62 12.25
N GLY A 25 12.88 -11.80 11.72
CA GLY A 25 12.65 -10.37 11.48
C GLY A 25 11.47 -10.15 10.53
N TYR A 26 11.40 -10.91 9.45
CA TYR A 26 10.29 -10.92 8.53
C TYR A 26 8.97 -11.31 9.23
N TYR A 27 8.98 -12.40 10.00
CA TYR A 27 7.81 -12.87 10.74
C TYR A 27 7.30 -11.82 11.75
N VAL A 28 8.21 -11.22 12.52
CA VAL A 28 7.86 -10.18 13.51
C VAL A 28 7.33 -8.92 12.80
N LEU A 29 8.01 -8.43 11.77
CA LEU A 29 7.58 -7.25 11.02
C LEU A 29 6.21 -7.47 10.34
N PHE A 30 6.01 -8.62 9.71
CA PHE A 30 4.82 -8.86 8.89
C PHE A 30 3.66 -9.49 9.67
N ASN A 31 3.88 -10.40 10.61
CA ASN A 31 2.78 -11.05 11.32
C ASN A 31 2.42 -10.39 12.65
N VAL A 32 3.40 -9.97 13.46
CA VAL A 32 3.11 -9.27 14.72
C VAL A 32 2.72 -7.83 14.44
N GLY A 33 3.42 -7.17 13.53
CA GLY A 33 3.11 -5.81 13.10
C GLY A 33 1.82 -5.68 12.30
N LEU A 34 1.49 -6.65 11.44
CA LEU A 34 0.34 -6.58 10.53
C LEU A 34 -1.01 -6.93 11.18
N ASN A 35 -1.00 -7.70 12.27
CA ASN A 35 -2.24 -8.08 12.95
C ASN A 35 -2.71 -7.08 14.01
N LYS A 36 -1.94 -6.04 14.28
CA LYS A 36 -2.32 -4.97 15.20
C LYS A 36 -2.72 -3.74 14.41
N ASP A 37 -3.94 -3.28 14.60
CA ASP A 37 -4.41 -1.94 14.23
C ASP A 37 -4.58 -1.10 15.51
N PRO A 38 -3.46 -0.67 16.15
CA PRO A 38 -3.49 -0.04 17.47
C PRO A 38 -4.25 1.29 17.45
N ASP A 39 -4.36 1.91 16.29
CA ASP A 39 -4.94 3.25 16.13
C ASP A 39 -6.37 3.19 15.53
N GLY A 40 -6.90 2.00 15.23
CA GLY A 40 -8.21 1.83 14.58
C GLY A 40 -8.30 2.48 13.19
N LYS A 41 -7.17 2.67 12.53
CA LYS A 41 -7.06 3.36 11.23
C LYS A 41 -7.79 2.66 10.10
N PHE A 42 -7.90 1.32 10.20
CA PHE A 42 -8.55 0.50 9.18
C PHE A 42 -10.04 0.29 9.46
N ASN A 43 -10.65 1.16 10.28
CA ASN A 43 -12.10 1.19 10.43
C ASN A 43 -12.74 1.84 9.20
N ARG A 44 -13.80 1.21 8.67
CA ARG A 44 -14.53 1.70 7.49
C ARG A 44 -15.01 3.15 7.66
N ASN A 45 -15.52 3.52 8.83
CA ASN A 45 -16.02 4.87 9.06
C ASN A 45 -14.90 5.90 9.01
N THR A 46 -13.77 5.62 9.67
CA THR A 46 -12.59 6.49 9.64
C THR A 46 -12.06 6.69 8.22
N ILE A 47 -12.03 5.61 7.41
CA ILE A 47 -11.60 5.68 6.01
C ILE A 47 -12.59 6.53 5.20
N LEU A 48 -13.89 6.32 5.34
CA LEU A 48 -14.90 7.09 4.62
C LEU A 48 -14.91 8.57 5.02
N GLU A 49 -14.74 8.89 6.30
CA GLU A 49 -14.60 10.27 6.78
C GLU A 49 -13.37 10.95 6.17
N THR A 50 -12.24 10.26 6.12
CA THR A 50 -11.01 10.78 5.50
C THR A 50 -11.16 10.98 3.99
N LEU A 51 -11.86 10.09 3.31
CA LEU A 51 -12.09 10.18 1.85
C LEU A 51 -13.16 11.20 1.48
N SER A 52 -14.17 11.38 2.32
CA SER A 52 -15.30 12.28 2.02
C SER A 52 -14.99 13.76 2.27
N GLY A 53 -13.99 14.14 3.04
CA GLY A 53 -13.40 15.47 3.25
C GLY A 53 -14.23 16.75 3.00
N GLU A 54 -15.57 16.61 2.98
CA GLU A 54 -16.53 17.66 2.68
C GLU A 54 -17.45 17.90 3.86
N THR A 55 -17.43 19.12 4.41
CA THR A 55 -18.43 19.57 5.38
C THR A 55 -19.59 20.23 4.65
N ARG A 56 -20.72 19.54 4.58
CA ARG A 56 -21.95 20.04 3.93
C ARG A 56 -22.68 20.99 4.84
N VAL A 57 -23.07 22.13 4.30
CA VAL A 57 -23.88 23.13 4.99
C VAL A 57 -25.26 23.20 4.33
N PHE A 58 -26.28 23.14 5.16
CA PHE A 58 -27.68 23.18 4.72
C PHE A 58 -28.36 24.45 5.23
N TYR A 59 -29.43 24.85 4.57
CA TYR A 59 -30.35 25.84 5.11
C TYR A 59 -31.01 25.30 6.39
N ARG A 60 -31.67 26.18 7.17
CA ARG A 60 -32.30 25.85 8.45
C ARG A 60 -33.33 24.72 8.35
N ASP A 61 -33.93 24.50 7.19
CA ASP A 61 -34.88 23.43 6.89
C ASP A 61 -34.20 22.04 6.79
N GLY A 62 -32.86 22.01 6.64
CA GLY A 62 -32.08 20.77 6.49
C GLY A 62 -32.18 20.09 5.14
N GLU A 63 -33.04 20.56 4.25
CA GLU A 63 -33.29 19.94 2.94
C GLU A 63 -32.45 20.55 1.82
N LYS A 64 -32.33 21.87 1.82
CA LYS A 64 -31.64 22.59 0.76
C LYS A 64 -30.18 22.82 1.13
N ARG A 65 -29.26 22.29 0.30
CA ARG A 65 -27.82 22.53 0.46
C ARG A 65 -27.48 23.99 0.17
N LEU A 66 -26.84 24.65 1.15
CA LEU A 66 -26.30 26.00 1.01
C LEU A 66 -24.93 25.99 0.33
N GLY A 67 -24.08 25.04 0.71
CA GLY A 67 -22.72 24.90 0.21
C GLY A 67 -21.98 23.75 0.84
N ALA A 68 -20.69 23.68 0.56
CA ALA A 68 -19.77 22.75 1.21
C ALA A 68 -18.43 23.46 1.48
N PHE A 69 -17.85 23.14 2.62
CA PHE A 69 -16.46 23.44 2.93
C PHE A 69 -15.63 22.20 2.68
N PHE A 70 -14.52 22.34 1.98
CA PHE A 70 -13.55 21.26 1.71
C PHE A 70 -12.14 21.85 1.81
N ASP A 71 -11.19 20.98 2.09
CA ASP A 71 -9.77 21.33 2.11
C ASP A 71 -9.24 21.51 0.66
N ALA A 72 -7.97 21.39 0.41
CA ALA A 72 -7.34 21.64 -0.87
C ALA A 72 -7.98 20.91 -2.07
N ASN A 73 -8.68 19.78 -1.83
CA ASN A 73 -9.34 18.98 -2.87
C ASN A 73 -10.80 18.69 -2.54
N HIS A 74 -11.70 19.09 -3.42
CA HIS A 74 -13.10 18.67 -3.36
C HIS A 74 -13.25 17.24 -3.88
N ARG A 75 -13.59 16.30 -3.00
CA ARG A 75 -13.78 14.88 -3.34
C ARG A 75 -15.24 14.51 -3.16
N ILE A 76 -15.83 13.94 -4.20
CA ILE A 76 -17.17 13.36 -4.15
C ILE A 76 -17.00 11.84 -4.13
N TYR A 77 -17.49 11.20 -3.06
CA TYR A 77 -17.49 9.75 -2.98
C TYR A 77 -18.51 9.18 -3.95
N VAL A 78 -18.07 8.27 -4.81
CA VAL A 78 -18.94 7.50 -5.71
C VAL A 78 -18.89 6.04 -5.25
N PRO A 79 -20.03 5.43 -4.91
CA PRO A 79 -20.09 4.02 -4.57
C PRO A 79 -19.56 3.14 -5.72
N TYR A 80 -18.87 2.05 -5.38
CA TYR A 80 -18.27 1.17 -6.38
C TYR A 80 -19.25 0.69 -7.45
N GLY A 81 -20.48 0.35 -7.07
CA GLY A 81 -21.53 -0.09 -8.00
C GLY A 81 -22.02 0.99 -9.00
N GLU A 82 -21.68 2.25 -8.76
CA GLU A 82 -22.02 3.38 -9.66
C GLU A 82 -20.84 3.71 -10.59
N ILE A 83 -19.68 3.10 -10.41
CA ILE A 83 -18.50 3.32 -11.27
C ILE A 83 -18.64 2.44 -12.51
N PRO A 84 -18.61 2.98 -13.72
CA PRO A 84 -18.64 2.19 -14.94
C PRO A 84 -17.48 1.20 -15.01
N GLU A 85 -17.75 -0.05 -15.37
CA GLU A 85 -16.77 -1.14 -15.41
C GLU A 85 -15.56 -0.82 -16.31
N ASN A 86 -15.77 -0.14 -17.42
CA ASN A 86 -14.69 0.27 -18.30
C ASN A 86 -13.70 1.23 -17.64
N ILE A 87 -14.14 2.07 -16.69
CA ILE A 87 -13.25 2.96 -15.91
C ILE A 87 -12.43 2.14 -14.94
N VAL A 88 -13.06 1.17 -14.24
CA VAL A 88 -12.36 0.26 -13.33
C VAL A 88 -11.29 -0.52 -14.10
N ASN A 89 -11.65 -1.12 -15.23
CA ASN A 89 -10.75 -1.89 -16.06
C ASN A 89 -9.59 -1.04 -16.62
N ALA A 90 -9.88 0.19 -17.07
CA ALA A 90 -8.86 1.11 -17.55
C ALA A 90 -7.88 1.52 -16.45
N LEU A 91 -8.37 1.80 -15.24
CA LEU A 91 -7.54 2.14 -14.10
C LEU A 91 -6.62 0.97 -13.69
N VAL A 92 -7.20 -0.23 -13.57
CA VAL A 92 -6.45 -1.45 -13.24
C VAL A 92 -5.39 -1.74 -14.30
N ALA A 93 -5.74 -1.66 -15.59
CA ALA A 93 -4.80 -1.91 -16.68
C ALA A 93 -3.64 -0.90 -16.72
N ALA A 94 -3.91 0.37 -16.41
CA ALA A 94 -2.91 1.43 -16.45
C ALA A 94 -1.98 1.44 -15.25
N GLU A 95 -2.53 1.27 -14.03
CA GLU A 95 -1.81 1.47 -12.78
C GLU A 95 -1.29 0.16 -12.17
N ASP A 96 -2.09 -0.90 -12.26
CA ASP A 96 -1.80 -2.16 -11.57
C ASP A 96 -2.48 -3.35 -12.26
N ALA A 97 -1.97 -3.72 -13.43
CA ALA A 97 -2.56 -4.76 -14.29
C ALA A 97 -2.79 -6.13 -13.60
N ARG A 98 -2.16 -6.35 -12.44
CA ARG A 98 -2.30 -7.56 -11.63
C ARG A 98 -2.94 -7.31 -10.27
N PHE A 99 -3.71 -6.23 -10.16
CA PHE A 99 -4.37 -5.81 -8.92
C PHE A 99 -5.10 -6.95 -8.20
N PHE A 100 -5.82 -7.79 -8.93
CA PHE A 100 -6.58 -8.91 -8.37
C PHE A 100 -5.74 -10.17 -8.06
N GLU A 101 -4.44 -10.18 -8.40
CA GLU A 101 -3.57 -11.36 -8.22
C GLU A 101 -2.69 -11.28 -6.97
N HIS A 102 -2.46 -10.09 -6.43
CA HIS A 102 -1.59 -9.87 -5.28
C HIS A 102 -2.36 -9.38 -4.05
N HIS A 103 -1.68 -9.29 -2.90
CA HIS A 103 -2.24 -8.87 -1.62
C HIS A 103 -1.53 -7.60 -1.09
N GLY A 104 -1.80 -6.46 -1.71
CA GLY A 104 -1.24 -5.16 -1.33
C GLY A 104 0.12 -4.83 -1.95
N PHE A 105 0.90 -5.84 -2.39
CA PHE A 105 2.20 -5.68 -3.02
C PHE A 105 2.39 -6.63 -4.20
N ASP A 106 2.77 -6.09 -5.34
CA ASP A 106 3.13 -6.85 -6.53
C ASP A 106 4.66 -6.98 -6.67
N LEU A 107 5.24 -8.05 -6.12
CA LEU A 107 6.68 -8.30 -6.23
C LEU A 107 7.15 -8.46 -7.69
N LYS A 108 6.38 -9.15 -8.52
CA LYS A 108 6.76 -9.37 -9.94
C LYS A 108 6.70 -8.05 -10.73
N GLY A 109 5.66 -7.24 -10.52
CA GLY A 109 5.54 -5.90 -11.11
C GLY A 109 6.65 -4.96 -10.66
N PHE A 110 6.98 -4.98 -9.37
CA PHE A 110 8.08 -4.20 -8.80
C PHE A 110 9.42 -4.57 -9.43
N LEU A 111 9.77 -5.86 -9.50
CA LEU A 111 11.01 -6.33 -10.12
C LEU A 111 11.06 -5.98 -11.61
N ARG A 112 9.94 -6.12 -12.33
CA ARG A 112 9.84 -5.71 -13.74
C ARG A 112 10.10 -4.21 -13.89
N ALA A 113 9.45 -3.36 -13.10
CA ALA A 113 9.63 -1.92 -13.13
C ALA A 113 11.08 -1.53 -12.82
N MET A 114 11.70 -2.17 -11.83
CA MET A 114 13.10 -1.98 -11.49
C MET A 114 14.03 -2.30 -12.66
N LEU A 115 13.84 -3.43 -13.34
CA LEU A 115 14.63 -3.82 -14.51
C LEU A 115 14.46 -2.86 -15.69
N VAL A 116 13.22 -2.39 -15.94
CA VAL A 116 12.95 -1.41 -17.01
C VAL A 116 13.64 -0.08 -16.70
N ASN A 117 13.56 0.40 -15.48
CA ASN A 117 14.17 1.66 -15.05
C ASN A 117 15.70 1.58 -15.08
N LEU A 118 16.29 0.47 -14.66
CA LEU A 118 17.74 0.23 -14.76
C LEU A 118 18.21 0.25 -16.22
N LYS A 119 17.50 -0.45 -17.12
CA LYS A 119 17.86 -0.44 -18.55
C LYS A 119 17.69 0.91 -19.21
N ALA A 120 16.69 1.68 -18.77
CA ALA A 120 16.41 3.01 -19.32
C ALA A 120 17.28 4.12 -18.74
N GLY A 121 18.01 3.87 -17.64
CA GLY A 121 18.76 4.90 -16.89
C GLY A 121 17.88 6.01 -16.31
N SER A 122 16.56 5.80 -16.24
CA SER A 122 15.56 6.79 -15.80
C SER A 122 14.30 6.10 -15.27
N LEU A 123 13.53 6.82 -14.44
CA LEU A 123 12.26 6.32 -13.90
C LEU A 123 11.15 6.38 -14.97
N ARG A 124 10.97 5.28 -15.71
CA ARG A 124 9.95 5.16 -16.76
C ARG A 124 8.71 4.39 -16.30
N GLN A 125 8.84 3.49 -15.34
CA GLN A 125 7.74 2.66 -14.87
C GLN A 125 7.62 2.72 -13.36
N GLY A 126 6.41 2.98 -12.86
CA GLY A 126 6.05 2.88 -11.44
C GLY A 126 5.95 1.42 -11.01
N GLY A 127 6.36 1.13 -9.78
CA GLY A 127 6.23 -0.20 -9.17
C GLY A 127 5.30 -0.21 -7.95
N SER A 128 4.51 0.85 -7.74
CA SER A 128 3.54 0.93 -6.64
C SER A 128 2.20 0.37 -7.07
N THR A 129 1.54 -0.40 -6.21
CA THR A 129 0.20 -0.95 -6.44
C THR A 129 -0.90 0.08 -6.20
N LEU A 130 -2.12 -0.16 -6.74
CA LEU A 130 -3.31 0.65 -6.44
C LEU A 130 -3.59 0.72 -4.93
N THR A 131 -3.40 -0.38 -4.23
CA THR A 131 -3.57 -0.44 -2.76
C THR A 131 -2.58 0.46 -2.03
N GLN A 132 -1.32 0.51 -2.46
CA GLN A 132 -0.32 1.44 -1.91
C GLN A 132 -0.68 2.90 -2.19
N GLN A 133 -1.18 3.19 -3.39
CA GLN A 133 -1.66 4.54 -3.73
C GLN A 133 -2.88 4.92 -2.88
N THR A 134 -3.80 3.99 -2.65
CA THR A 134 -4.97 4.18 -1.77
C THR A 134 -4.55 4.50 -0.34
N VAL A 135 -3.64 3.71 0.24
CA VAL A 135 -3.08 3.96 1.58
C VAL A 135 -2.46 5.35 1.67
N LYS A 136 -1.64 5.72 0.70
CA LYS A 136 -1.05 7.06 0.63
C LYS A 136 -2.10 8.17 0.57
N ASN A 137 -3.21 7.95 -0.14
CA ASN A 137 -4.27 8.94 -0.28
C ASN A 137 -5.16 9.06 0.98
N ILE A 138 -5.31 7.97 1.74
CA ILE A 138 -6.09 7.95 2.99
C ILE A 138 -5.27 8.52 4.15
N PHE A 139 -4.06 8.00 4.34
CA PHE A 139 -3.26 8.30 5.54
C PHE A 139 -2.22 9.42 5.33
N GLY A 140 -2.11 9.92 4.09
CA GLY A 140 -1.09 10.90 3.73
C GLY A 140 0.31 10.27 3.62
N ARG A 141 1.27 11.10 3.30
CA ARG A 141 2.70 10.77 3.32
C ARG A 141 3.44 12.03 3.78
N GLU A 142 4.03 11.94 4.96
CA GLU A 142 4.70 13.09 5.58
C GLU A 142 5.99 13.46 4.85
N GLU A 143 6.79 12.44 4.46
CA GLU A 143 8.08 12.64 3.81
C GLU A 143 8.36 11.60 2.70
N ARG A 144 9.26 11.96 1.78
CA ARG A 144 9.77 11.01 0.76
C ARG A 144 10.96 10.24 1.30
N SER A 145 10.75 9.37 2.28
CA SER A 145 11.78 8.51 2.84
C SER A 145 11.55 7.04 2.52
N VAL A 146 12.61 6.25 2.61
CA VAL A 146 12.52 4.78 2.46
C VAL A 146 11.66 4.18 3.56
N MET A 147 11.75 4.72 4.79
CA MET A 147 10.97 4.26 5.93
C MET A 147 9.47 4.48 5.72
N GLU A 148 9.07 5.64 5.18
CA GLU A 148 7.69 5.92 4.81
C GLU A 148 7.18 4.97 3.72
N LYS A 149 8.03 4.60 2.76
CA LYS A 149 7.66 3.61 1.76
C LYS A 149 7.47 2.21 2.34
N VAL A 150 8.23 1.83 3.36
CA VAL A 150 8.04 0.56 4.08
C VAL A 150 6.74 0.58 4.91
N LYS A 151 6.41 1.71 5.55
CA LYS A 151 5.12 1.88 6.24
C LYS A 151 3.94 1.78 5.27
N GLU A 152 4.00 2.49 4.14
CA GLU A 152 3.00 2.43 3.07
C GLU A 152 2.77 0.99 2.59
N LEU A 153 3.86 0.24 2.36
CA LEU A 153 3.79 -1.16 1.96
C LEU A 153 3.11 -2.02 3.03
N ARG A 154 3.52 -1.88 4.28
CA ARG A 154 2.92 -2.58 5.42
C ARG A 154 1.42 -2.28 5.52
N ASP A 155 1.05 -1.02 5.43
CA ASP A 155 -0.33 -0.59 5.58
C ASP A 155 -1.20 -0.99 4.36
N ALA A 156 -0.62 -1.09 3.16
CA ALA A 156 -1.29 -1.67 2.00
C ALA A 156 -1.63 -3.16 2.20
N ILE A 157 -0.70 -3.94 2.75
CA ILE A 157 -0.96 -5.34 3.06
C ILE A 157 -2.02 -5.48 4.18
N ARG A 158 -2.01 -4.57 5.18
CA ARG A 158 -3.04 -4.52 6.22
C ARG A 158 -4.41 -4.20 5.65
N LEU A 159 -4.49 -3.20 4.79
CA LEU A 159 -5.75 -2.79 4.17
C LEU A 159 -6.43 -3.97 3.46
N GLU A 160 -5.68 -4.75 2.67
CA GLU A 160 -6.22 -5.93 1.98
C GLU A 160 -6.50 -7.15 2.88
N ARG A 161 -6.09 -7.12 4.14
CA ARG A 161 -6.51 -8.11 5.14
C ARG A 161 -7.86 -7.75 5.77
N HIS A 162 -8.22 -6.47 5.80
CA HIS A 162 -9.45 -5.98 6.40
C HIS A 162 -10.57 -5.76 5.39
N PHE A 163 -10.21 -5.50 4.14
CA PHE A 163 -11.14 -5.20 3.06
C PHE A 163 -10.88 -6.09 1.85
N THR A 164 -11.96 -6.51 1.19
CA THR A 164 -11.90 -7.16 -0.13
C THR A 164 -11.62 -6.15 -1.23
N LYS A 165 -11.13 -6.63 -2.36
CA LYS A 165 -10.95 -5.82 -3.57
C LYS A 165 -12.28 -5.55 -4.27
#